data_bf2361601be543bcf5c207a85dba834c
#
_entry.id   bf2361601be543bcf5c207a85dba834c
#
_cell.length_a   1.000
_cell.length_b   1.000
_cell.length_c   1.000
_cell.angle_alpha   90.00
_cell.angle_beta   90.00
_cell.angle_gamma   90.00
#
_symmetry.space_group_name_H-M   'P 1'
#
loop_
_entity.id
_entity.type
_entity.pdbx_description
1 polymer ?
#
loop_
_entity_poly.entity_id
_entity_poly.type
_entity_poly.pdbx_seq_one_letter_code
_entity_poly.pdbx_strand_id
1 'polypeptide(L)'
;MKPFSLAGLFGFALLLSGCGDEPPPAPPRPVLTVTVKTLKNDDLGRFAGSIQARYESVLGFRTNGRIASRLFDVGDFVGKGALLATLDPTDQQNQLRASQGDLASAEAQLIDAQANARRQEELFARSVTAQARLDDARTRLKTSQASFDQAKATVQQARDQ
;
A
#
# COMPACT_ATOMS: atom_id res chain seq x y z
N MET A 1 68.14 -115.61 -22.14
CA MET A 1 68.59 -114.56 -23.07
C MET A 1 67.78 -113.35 -22.77
N LYS A 2 68.36 -112.33 -22.55
CA LYS A 2 68.15 -111.06 -21.88
C LYS A 2 66.73 -110.42 -21.93
N PRO A 3 66.13 -110.03 -20.75
CA PRO A 3 64.98 -109.21 -20.71
C PRO A 3 65.40 -107.76 -20.81
N PHE A 4 64.93 -107.05 -21.81
CA PHE A 4 65.19 -105.63 -21.93
C PHE A 4 63.86 -104.92 -21.78
N SER A 5 63.77 -104.29 -20.70
CA SER A 5 63.36 -102.91 -20.45
C SER A 5 61.90 -102.60 -20.61
N LEU A 6 61.12 -103.01 -19.62
CA LEU A 6 59.78 -102.50 -19.36
C LEU A 6 59.81 -101.25 -18.43
N ALA A 7 61.02 -100.93 -17.96
CA ALA A 7 61.23 -99.83 -17.00
C ALA A 7 61.25 -98.39 -17.63
N GLY A 8 61.48 -98.27 -18.97
CA GLY A 8 61.58 -97.00 -19.65
C GLY A 8 60.25 -96.33 -20.00
N LEU A 9 59.20 -97.14 -20.11
CA LEU A 9 57.88 -96.66 -20.50
C LEU A 9 57.08 -96.06 -19.37
N PHE A 10 57.41 -96.42 -18.11
CA PHE A 10 56.70 -95.93 -16.88
C PHE A 10 57.24 -94.61 -16.41
N GLY A 11 58.47 -94.24 -16.79
CA GLY A 11 59.10 -92.97 -16.43
C GLY A 11 58.61 -91.76 -17.27
N PHE A 12 58.13 -92.00 -18.50
CA PHE A 12 57.72 -90.96 -19.40
C PHE A 12 56.23 -90.54 -19.21
N ALA A 13 55.41 -91.40 -18.57
CA ALA A 13 54.01 -91.09 -18.31
C ALA A 13 53.81 -90.23 -17.08
N LEU A 14 54.79 -90.05 -16.21
CA LEU A 14 54.73 -89.21 -15.01
C LEU A 14 55.06 -87.71 -15.22
N LEU A 15 55.48 -87.31 -16.43
CA LEU A 15 55.86 -85.92 -16.72
C LEU A 15 54.77 -85.11 -17.38
N LEU A 16 53.57 -85.71 -17.61
CA LEU A 16 52.45 -84.97 -18.24
C LEU A 16 51.31 -84.64 -17.30
N SER A 17 51.44 -84.79 -15.98
CA SER A 17 50.43 -84.42 -15.01
C SER A 17 50.68 -83.04 -14.37
N GLY A 18 51.26 -82.10 -15.11
CA GLY A 18 51.48 -80.73 -14.72
C GLY A 18 50.44 -79.79 -15.32
N CYS A 19 49.14 -80.14 -15.34
CA CYS A 19 48.09 -79.16 -15.47
C CYS A 19 47.90 -78.49 -14.10
N GLY A 20 48.61 -77.43 -13.89
CA GLY A 20 48.38 -76.58 -12.74
C GLY A 20 46.95 -75.94 -12.84
N ASP A 21 46.13 -76.23 -11.86
CA ASP A 21 44.90 -75.49 -11.69
C ASP A 21 45.24 -74.01 -11.70
N GLU A 22 44.63 -73.27 -12.62
CA GLU A 22 44.72 -71.84 -12.67
C GLU A 22 44.27 -71.29 -11.30
N PRO A 23 45.09 -70.50 -10.61
CA PRO A 23 44.71 -70.00 -9.29
C PRO A 23 43.38 -69.27 -9.41
N PRO A 24 42.44 -69.52 -8.48
CA PRO A 24 41.18 -68.86 -8.52
C PRO A 24 41.37 -67.33 -8.66
N PRO A 25 40.56 -66.63 -9.46
CA PRO A 25 40.70 -65.25 -9.68
C PRO A 25 40.72 -64.53 -8.32
N ALA A 26 41.67 -63.63 -8.13
CA ALA A 26 41.82 -62.87 -6.88
C ALA A 26 40.47 -62.16 -6.54
N PRO A 27 40.03 -62.32 -5.30
CA PRO A 27 38.78 -61.73 -4.90
C PRO A 27 38.81 -60.17 -5.23
N PRO A 28 37.71 -59.62 -5.77
CA PRO A 28 37.68 -58.20 -6.11
C PRO A 28 38.02 -57.35 -4.86
N ARG A 29 38.92 -56.42 -5.05
CA ARG A 29 39.33 -55.54 -3.96
C ARG A 29 38.11 -54.73 -3.50
N PRO A 30 37.80 -54.69 -2.17
CA PRO A 30 36.74 -53.83 -1.67
C PRO A 30 37.05 -52.36 -1.99
N VAL A 31 36.21 -51.76 -2.77
CA VAL A 31 36.28 -50.32 -3.06
C VAL A 31 35.24 -49.60 -2.20
N LEU A 32 35.67 -48.53 -1.59
CA LEU A 32 34.74 -47.68 -0.86
C LEU A 32 33.88 -46.93 -1.88
N THR A 33 32.60 -47.26 -1.92
CA THR A 33 31.64 -46.57 -2.79
C THR A 33 30.75 -45.66 -1.96
N VAL A 34 30.53 -44.44 -2.43
CA VAL A 34 29.56 -43.50 -1.87
C VAL A 34 28.39 -43.43 -2.85
N THR A 35 27.21 -43.78 -2.38
CA THR A 35 26.00 -43.65 -3.16
C THR A 35 25.62 -42.16 -3.16
N VAL A 36 25.77 -41.50 -4.28
CA VAL A 36 25.28 -40.13 -4.47
C VAL A 36 23.75 -40.19 -4.55
N LYS A 37 23.08 -39.74 -3.51
CA LYS A 37 21.64 -39.53 -3.54
C LYS A 37 21.38 -38.15 -4.15
N THR A 38 20.65 -38.10 -5.25
CA THR A 38 20.15 -36.85 -5.78
C THR A 38 19.18 -36.28 -4.75
N LEU A 39 19.52 -35.14 -4.14
CA LEU A 39 18.58 -34.39 -3.33
C LEU A 39 17.50 -33.86 -4.28
N LYS A 40 16.27 -34.34 -4.09
CA LYS A 40 15.09 -33.87 -4.87
C LYS A 40 14.68 -32.44 -4.53
N ASN A 41 15.25 -31.88 -3.51
CA ASN A 41 15.06 -30.46 -3.17
C ASN A 41 16.35 -29.73 -3.54
N ASP A 42 16.22 -28.72 -4.40
CA ASP A 42 17.26 -27.74 -4.61
C ASP A 42 17.35 -26.89 -3.32
N ASP A 43 18.03 -27.41 -2.31
CA ASP A 43 18.37 -26.63 -1.13
C ASP A 43 19.45 -25.64 -1.56
N LEU A 44 19.02 -24.46 -1.93
CA LEU A 44 19.88 -23.35 -2.36
C LEU A 44 20.69 -22.76 -1.21
N GLY A 45 20.59 -23.33 -0.01
CA GLY A 45 21.26 -22.86 1.20
C GLY A 45 20.41 -21.92 2.04
N ARG A 46 21.00 -21.43 3.12
CA ARG A 46 20.35 -20.50 4.05
C ARG A 46 20.89 -19.10 3.79
N PHE A 47 19.97 -18.20 3.43
CA PHE A 47 20.30 -16.80 3.21
C PHE A 47 19.68 -15.96 4.33
N ALA A 48 20.47 -15.06 4.91
CA ALA A 48 19.95 -14.06 5.84
C ALA A 48 19.23 -12.96 5.04
N GLY A 49 18.02 -12.62 5.46
CA GLY A 49 17.23 -11.59 4.82
C GLY A 49 16.04 -11.18 5.68
N SER A 50 15.43 -10.05 5.34
CA SER A 50 14.18 -9.59 5.93
C SER A 50 13.05 -9.72 4.91
N ILE A 51 11.89 -10.18 5.39
CA ILE A 51 10.67 -10.22 4.58
C ILE A 51 10.01 -8.86 4.72
N GLN A 52 9.78 -8.21 3.59
CA GLN A 52 9.07 -6.93 3.54
C GLN A 52 7.81 -7.06 2.67
N ALA A 53 6.82 -6.22 2.94
CA ALA A 53 5.63 -6.16 2.11
C ALA A 53 6.01 -5.69 0.70
N ARG A 54 5.41 -6.32 -0.32
CA ARG A 54 5.59 -5.91 -1.72
C ARG A 54 5.03 -4.51 -1.99
N TYR A 55 3.96 -4.16 -1.29
CA TYR A 55 3.30 -2.87 -1.38
C TYR A 55 3.11 -2.32 0.03
N GLU A 56 3.53 -1.11 0.22
CA GLU A 56 3.35 -0.34 1.44
C GLU A 56 2.68 0.98 1.07
N SER A 57 1.67 1.37 1.84
CA SER A 57 0.94 2.61 1.62
C SER A 57 0.80 3.35 2.94
N VAL A 58 1.23 4.60 2.95
CA VAL A 58 1.00 5.51 4.08
C VAL A 58 -0.35 6.18 3.87
N LEU A 59 -1.26 5.99 4.81
CA LEU A 59 -2.58 6.61 4.79
C LEU A 59 -2.62 7.76 5.79
N GLY A 60 -3.26 8.86 5.40
CA GLY A 60 -3.44 10.03 6.24
C GLY A 60 -4.80 10.67 6.03
N PHE A 61 -5.23 11.47 6.99
CA PHE A 61 -6.43 12.28 6.85
C PHE A 61 -6.15 13.48 5.94
N ARG A 62 -7.17 13.94 5.22
CA ARG A 62 -7.09 15.14 4.36
C ARG A 62 -7.11 16.44 5.16
N THR A 63 -7.65 16.40 6.38
CA THR A 63 -7.76 17.53 7.28
C THR A 63 -7.07 17.23 8.61
N ASN A 64 -6.67 18.29 9.32
CA ASN A 64 -6.09 18.17 10.66
C ASN A 64 -7.19 17.95 11.69
N GLY A 65 -6.90 17.18 12.73
CA GLY A 65 -7.85 16.94 13.81
C GLY A 65 -7.33 15.94 14.82
N ARG A 66 -8.10 15.73 15.87
CA ARG A 66 -7.86 14.71 16.89
C ARG A 66 -8.49 13.40 16.44
N ILE A 67 -7.78 12.28 16.58
CA ILE A 67 -8.35 10.96 16.32
C ILE A 67 -9.38 10.67 17.41
N ALA A 68 -10.62 10.43 17.01
CA ALA A 68 -11.73 10.02 17.89
C ALA A 68 -11.71 8.51 18.12
N SER A 69 -11.47 7.72 17.08
CA SER A 69 -11.42 6.27 17.17
C SER A 69 -10.43 5.68 16.18
N ARG A 70 -9.82 4.56 16.57
CA ARG A 70 -8.99 3.70 15.75
C ARG A 70 -9.55 2.28 15.86
N LEU A 71 -9.93 1.68 14.74
CA LEU A 71 -10.66 0.41 14.70
C LEU A 71 -9.77 -0.81 14.50
N PHE A 72 -8.52 -0.61 14.08
CA PHE A 72 -7.56 -1.67 13.79
C PHE A 72 -6.23 -1.44 14.50
N ASP A 73 -5.60 -2.52 14.93
CA ASP A 73 -4.28 -2.54 15.51
C ASP A 73 -3.23 -3.12 14.56
N VAL A 74 -1.96 -3.01 14.96
CA VAL A 74 -0.86 -3.59 14.21
C VAL A 74 -0.99 -5.11 14.20
N GLY A 75 -1.00 -5.69 12.99
CA GLY A 75 -1.20 -7.11 12.78
C GLY A 75 -2.61 -7.49 12.32
N ASP A 76 -3.56 -6.57 12.38
CA ASP A 76 -4.93 -6.83 11.95
C ASP A 76 -5.05 -6.90 10.43
N PHE A 77 -5.96 -7.75 9.98
CA PHE A 77 -6.32 -7.82 8.57
C PHE A 77 -7.37 -6.77 8.23
N VAL A 78 -7.07 -5.95 7.22
CA VAL A 78 -7.93 -4.86 6.78
C VAL A 78 -8.45 -5.14 5.37
N GLY A 79 -9.77 -5.24 5.25
CA GLY A 79 -10.45 -5.39 3.95
C GLY A 79 -10.51 -4.07 3.17
N LYS A 80 -10.66 -4.16 1.86
CA LYS A 80 -10.85 -2.98 1.00
C LYS A 80 -12.10 -2.20 1.41
N GLY A 81 -11.95 -0.89 1.65
CA GLY A 81 -13.05 -0.01 2.05
C GLY A 81 -13.37 -0.02 3.55
N ALA A 82 -12.61 -0.75 4.37
CA ALA A 82 -12.77 -0.73 5.82
C ALA A 82 -12.42 0.65 6.40
N LEU A 83 -13.24 1.10 7.37
CA LEU A 83 -12.99 2.33 8.12
C LEU A 83 -11.87 2.07 9.14
N LEU A 84 -10.73 2.72 8.96
CA LEU A 84 -9.55 2.51 9.82
C LEU A 84 -9.59 3.34 11.09
N ALA A 85 -9.89 4.63 10.94
CA ALA A 85 -9.94 5.58 12.03
C ALA A 85 -10.88 6.74 11.68
N THR A 86 -11.36 7.44 12.71
CA THR A 86 -12.17 8.64 12.57
C THR A 86 -11.55 9.81 13.32
N LEU A 87 -11.73 11.02 12.79
CA LEU A 87 -11.42 12.25 13.51
C LEU A 87 -12.62 12.70 14.37
N ASP A 88 -12.33 13.44 15.43
CA ASP A 88 -13.33 14.16 16.21
C ASP A 88 -13.85 15.35 15.36
N PRO A 89 -15.15 15.39 15.03
CA PRO A 89 -15.70 16.41 14.15
C PRO A 89 -16.03 17.73 14.87
N THR A 90 -15.77 17.86 16.16
CA THR A 90 -16.25 18.98 16.99
C THR A 90 -15.74 20.33 16.46
N ASP A 91 -14.45 20.41 16.11
CA ASP A 91 -13.84 21.65 15.63
C ASP A 91 -14.41 22.04 14.26
N GLN A 92 -14.57 21.08 13.35
CA GLN A 92 -15.15 21.31 12.02
C GLN A 92 -16.61 21.72 12.11
N GLN A 93 -17.39 21.13 13.01
CA GLN A 93 -18.78 21.51 13.25
C GLN A 93 -18.89 22.91 13.85
N ASN A 94 -17.99 23.31 14.75
CA ASN A 94 -17.94 24.64 15.30
C ASN A 94 -17.58 25.66 14.22
N GLN A 95 -16.60 25.37 13.38
CA GLN A 95 -16.21 26.21 12.26
C GLN A 95 -17.37 26.39 11.26
N LEU A 96 -18.08 25.31 10.93
CA LEU A 96 -19.25 25.39 10.06
C LEU A 96 -20.35 26.26 10.65
N ARG A 97 -20.64 26.11 11.96
CA ARG A 97 -21.64 26.96 12.62
C ARG A 97 -21.24 28.45 12.63
N ALA A 98 -19.99 28.75 12.89
CA ALA A 98 -19.48 30.12 12.82
C ALA A 98 -19.65 30.69 11.41
N SER A 99 -19.22 29.96 10.38
CA SER A 99 -19.37 30.41 8.98
C SER A 99 -20.84 30.60 8.57
N GLN A 100 -21.75 29.77 9.09
CA GLN A 100 -23.20 29.96 8.87
C GLN A 100 -23.72 31.22 9.53
N GLY A 101 -23.22 31.57 10.71
CA GLY A 101 -23.53 32.85 11.38
C GLY A 101 -23.08 34.05 10.57
N ASP A 102 -21.85 34.00 10.03
CA ASP A 102 -21.31 35.06 9.18
C ASP A 102 -22.12 35.22 7.89
N LEU A 103 -22.54 34.09 7.28
CA LEU A 103 -23.41 34.11 6.09
C LEU A 103 -24.75 34.79 6.40
N ALA A 104 -25.40 34.42 7.52
CA ALA A 104 -26.68 35.04 7.91
C ALA A 104 -26.53 36.54 8.15
N SER A 105 -25.41 37.00 8.74
CA SER A 105 -25.11 38.43 8.92
C SER A 105 -24.92 39.15 7.58
N ALA A 106 -24.15 38.57 6.65
CA ALA A 106 -23.92 39.13 5.34
C ALA A 106 -25.21 39.19 4.50
N GLU A 107 -26.08 38.18 4.62
CA GLU A 107 -27.40 38.17 3.99
C GLU A 107 -28.29 39.28 4.50
N ALA A 108 -28.34 39.50 5.81
CA ALA A 108 -29.11 40.62 6.40
C ALA A 108 -28.60 41.98 5.90
N GLN A 109 -27.27 42.15 5.80
CA GLN A 109 -26.66 43.37 5.26
C GLN A 109 -26.99 43.59 3.78
N LEU A 110 -27.04 42.52 2.99
CA LEU A 110 -27.40 42.56 1.58
C LEU A 110 -28.88 43.00 1.43
N ILE A 111 -29.79 42.41 2.22
CA ILE A 111 -31.22 42.76 2.21
C ILE A 111 -31.41 44.24 2.53
N ASP A 112 -30.73 44.76 3.57
CA ASP A 112 -30.80 46.18 3.91
C ASP A 112 -30.25 47.09 2.78
N ALA A 113 -29.10 46.74 2.21
CA ALA A 113 -28.50 47.47 1.10
C ALA A 113 -29.41 47.48 -0.14
N GLN A 114 -30.06 46.34 -0.45
CA GLN A 114 -31.04 46.23 -1.55
C GLN A 114 -32.25 47.17 -1.31
N ALA A 115 -32.81 47.12 -0.10
CA ALA A 115 -33.94 47.96 0.25
C ALA A 115 -33.56 49.43 0.20
N ASN A 116 -32.36 49.82 0.66
CA ASN A 116 -31.89 51.18 0.58
C ASN A 116 -31.66 51.65 -0.86
N ALA A 117 -31.02 50.83 -1.70
CA ALA A 117 -30.81 51.17 -3.10
C ALA A 117 -32.13 51.41 -3.84
N ARG A 118 -33.14 50.53 -3.64
CA ARG A 118 -34.48 50.72 -4.20
C ARG A 118 -35.12 52.04 -3.75
N ARG A 119 -35.04 52.36 -2.46
CA ARG A 119 -35.58 53.65 -1.94
C ARG A 119 -34.89 54.86 -2.58
N GLN A 120 -33.56 54.82 -2.75
CA GLN A 120 -32.83 55.91 -3.38
C GLN A 120 -33.15 56.04 -4.89
N GLU A 121 -33.36 54.93 -5.57
CA GLU A 121 -33.80 54.92 -6.98
C GLU A 121 -35.19 55.58 -7.14
N GLU A 122 -36.14 55.22 -6.29
CA GLU A 122 -37.48 55.82 -6.30
C GLU A 122 -37.46 57.31 -5.98
N LEU A 123 -36.65 57.75 -4.98
CA LEU A 123 -36.50 59.14 -4.63
C LEU A 123 -35.79 59.93 -5.72
N PHE A 124 -34.81 59.35 -6.37
CA PHE A 124 -34.13 60.00 -7.49
C PHE A 124 -35.05 60.17 -8.70
N ALA A 125 -35.85 59.16 -9.02
CA ALA A 125 -36.84 59.24 -10.10
C ALA A 125 -37.87 60.34 -9.89
N ARG A 126 -38.14 60.74 -8.60
CA ARG A 126 -39.02 61.80 -8.22
C ARG A 126 -38.25 63.19 -8.02
N SER A 127 -36.98 63.24 -8.37
CA SER A 127 -36.06 64.34 -8.19
C SER A 127 -35.92 64.82 -6.72
N VAL A 128 -36.14 63.96 -5.74
CA VAL A 128 -36.09 64.22 -4.30
C VAL A 128 -34.68 64.08 -3.72
N THR A 129 -33.83 63.27 -4.35
CA THR A 129 -32.46 62.98 -3.87
C THR A 129 -31.42 63.34 -4.91
N ALA A 130 -30.17 63.60 -4.45
CA ALA A 130 -29.03 63.83 -5.34
C ALA A 130 -28.47 62.58 -5.95
N GLN A 131 -27.94 62.69 -7.16
CA GLN A 131 -27.27 61.59 -7.87
C GLN A 131 -26.20 60.86 -6.99
N ALA A 132 -25.39 61.62 -6.26
CA ALA A 132 -24.35 61.09 -5.38
C ALA A 132 -24.89 60.08 -4.35
N ARG A 133 -26.08 60.33 -3.76
CA ARG A 133 -26.72 59.41 -2.81
C ARG A 133 -27.18 58.11 -3.46
N LEU A 134 -27.64 58.15 -4.69
CA LEU A 134 -27.98 56.96 -5.46
C LEU A 134 -26.73 56.13 -5.75
N ASP A 135 -25.66 56.78 -6.18
CA ASP A 135 -24.39 56.12 -6.50
C ASP A 135 -23.75 55.50 -5.24
N ASP A 136 -23.82 56.18 -4.09
CA ASP A 136 -23.41 55.61 -2.80
C ASP A 136 -24.24 54.38 -2.41
N ALA A 137 -25.56 54.40 -2.60
CA ALA A 137 -26.44 53.29 -2.29
C ALA A 137 -26.15 52.07 -3.21
N ARG A 138 -25.90 52.32 -4.49
CA ARG A 138 -25.53 51.29 -5.46
C ARG A 138 -24.15 50.66 -5.14
N THR A 139 -23.20 51.50 -4.74
CA THR A 139 -21.89 51.04 -4.31
C THR A 139 -21.99 50.16 -3.08
N ARG A 140 -22.79 50.58 -2.07
CA ARG A 140 -23.04 49.80 -0.86
C ARG A 140 -23.72 48.43 -1.18
N LEU A 141 -24.71 48.44 -2.08
CA LEU A 141 -25.35 47.23 -2.55
C LEU A 141 -24.31 46.27 -3.18
N LYS A 142 -23.45 46.76 -4.06
CA LYS A 142 -22.42 45.97 -4.70
C LYS A 142 -21.41 45.35 -3.70
N THR A 143 -21.00 46.14 -2.69
CA THR A 143 -20.09 45.66 -1.64
C THR A 143 -20.76 44.60 -0.74
N SER A 144 -22.03 44.81 -0.36
CA SER A 144 -22.78 43.83 0.42
C SER A 144 -23.03 42.53 -0.34
N GLN A 145 -23.28 42.59 -1.65
CA GLN A 145 -23.38 41.42 -2.51
C GLN A 145 -22.06 40.63 -2.53
N ALA A 146 -20.93 41.31 -2.70
CA ALA A 146 -19.62 40.65 -2.69
C ALA A 146 -19.32 39.99 -1.32
N SER A 147 -19.69 40.66 -0.22
CA SER A 147 -19.54 40.09 1.13
C SER A 147 -20.38 38.82 1.34
N PHE A 148 -21.64 38.85 0.84
CA PHE A 148 -22.52 37.68 0.88
C PHE A 148 -21.94 36.51 0.06
N ASP A 149 -21.46 36.76 -1.15
CA ASP A 149 -20.89 35.74 -2.01
C ASP A 149 -19.64 35.13 -1.39
N GLN A 150 -18.80 35.94 -0.73
CA GLN A 150 -17.64 35.50 0.01
C GLN A 150 -18.05 34.61 1.21
N ALA A 151 -18.99 35.04 2.04
CA ALA A 151 -19.46 34.27 3.18
C ALA A 151 -20.08 32.93 2.74
N LYS A 152 -20.79 32.91 1.63
CA LYS A 152 -21.33 31.69 1.02
C LYS A 152 -20.23 30.74 0.60
N ALA A 153 -19.16 31.24 0.00
CA ALA A 153 -18.00 30.39 -0.37
C ALA A 153 -17.30 29.83 0.87
N THR A 154 -17.20 30.64 1.95
CA THR A 154 -16.61 30.17 3.22
C THR A 154 -17.42 29.03 3.87
N VAL A 155 -18.76 29.11 3.85
CA VAL A 155 -19.64 28.02 4.31
C VAL A 155 -19.41 26.76 3.48
N GLN A 156 -19.30 26.89 2.16
CA GLN A 156 -19.01 25.74 1.32
C GLN A 156 -17.66 25.12 1.65
N GLN A 157 -16.63 25.93 1.82
CA GLN A 157 -15.30 25.44 2.23
C GLN A 157 -15.35 24.70 3.58
N ALA A 158 -16.11 25.24 4.56
CA ALA A 158 -16.26 24.58 5.87
C ALA A 158 -17.06 23.26 5.81
N ARG A 159 -17.91 23.07 4.79
CA ARG A 159 -18.63 21.81 4.56
C ARG A 159 -17.75 20.73 3.91
N ASP A 160 -16.77 21.16 3.12
CA ASP A 160 -15.92 20.26 2.34
C ASP A 160 -14.70 19.75 3.14
N GLN A 161 -14.53 20.22 4.39
CA GLN A 161 -13.50 19.76 5.34
C GLN A 161 -13.97 18.58 6.18
#